data_ebc8e13a969c011687cf3540c50a2b66
#
_entry.id   ebc8e13a969c011687cf3540c50a2b66
#
_cell.length_a   1.000
_cell.length_b   1.000
_cell.length_c   1.000
_cell.angle_alpha   90.00
_cell.angle_beta   90.00
_cell.angle_gamma   90.00
#
_symmetry.space_group_name_H-M   'P 1'
#
loop_
_entity.id
_entity.type
_entity.pdbx_description
1 polymer ?
#
loop_
_entity_poly.entity_id
_entity_poly.type
_entity_poly.pdbx_seq_one_letter_code
_entity_poly.pdbx_strand_id
1 'polypeptide(L)'
;MSNLDQARVASRSAETTRVALIKAATSVFAEYGYDGGSVRLITQRAMANQAAVNYHFGGKDGLYREVLIAATKALEQNSFLCPEELDARSPEEALRLYLRQFLLPLVKRDRVSMYLRIFAWESVRPSEAFNAFIVASPPRIFHLAERVVKRFLPEEAPAETVTFATLWLAHQPMFFVRDAERLARAPFALKFDESSLERLVDTLASFSLRGLGNP
;
A
#
# COMPACT_ATOMS: atom_id res chain seq x y z
N MET A 1 -15.49 24.16 36.84
CA MET A 1 -14.60 23.24 36.02
C MET A 1 -13.20 23.47 36.51
N SER A 2 -12.52 22.42 36.95
CA SER A 2 -11.16 22.54 37.46
C SER A 2 -10.18 22.71 36.29
N ASN A 3 -9.00 23.28 36.57
CA ASN A 3 -7.91 23.44 35.55
C ASN A 3 -7.49 22.10 34.96
N LEU A 4 -7.65 21.01 35.70
CA LEU A 4 -7.45 19.61 35.26
C LEU A 4 -8.50 19.12 34.25
N ASP A 5 -9.77 19.58 34.39
CA ASP A 5 -10.83 19.21 33.44
C ASP A 5 -10.66 19.93 32.12
N GLN A 6 -10.23 21.20 32.13
CA GLN A 6 -9.93 21.96 30.92
C GLN A 6 -8.74 21.36 30.15
N ALA A 7 -7.67 20.95 30.83
CA ALA A 7 -6.52 20.30 30.24
C ALA A 7 -6.88 18.93 29.61
N ARG A 8 -7.74 18.13 30.25
CA ARG A 8 -8.24 16.86 29.71
C ARG A 8 -9.11 17.04 28.46
N VAL A 9 -9.99 18.05 28.45
CA VAL A 9 -10.85 18.37 27.29
C VAL A 9 -9.99 18.86 26.12
N ALA A 10 -9.01 19.73 26.36
CA ALA A 10 -8.08 20.19 25.33
C ALA A 10 -7.23 19.04 24.73
N SER A 11 -6.71 18.14 25.56
CA SER A 11 -5.96 16.96 25.14
C SER A 11 -6.83 16.00 24.30
N ARG A 12 -8.08 15.74 24.67
CA ARG A 12 -9.03 14.95 23.89
C ARG A 12 -9.34 15.58 22.54
N SER A 13 -9.53 16.89 22.49
CA SER A 13 -9.80 17.64 21.25
C SER A 13 -8.59 17.56 20.31
N ALA A 14 -7.37 17.74 20.83
CA ALA A 14 -6.14 17.63 20.06
C ALA A 14 -5.94 16.22 19.47
N GLU A 15 -6.16 15.17 20.27
CA GLU A 15 -6.06 13.77 19.78
C GLU A 15 -7.13 13.46 18.74
N THR A 16 -8.35 13.93 18.91
CA THR A 16 -9.43 13.78 17.91
C THR A 16 -9.03 14.43 16.57
N THR A 17 -8.46 15.64 16.62
CA THR A 17 -7.98 16.34 15.43
C THR A 17 -6.83 15.59 14.76
N ARG A 18 -5.86 15.08 15.53
CA ARG A 18 -4.74 14.29 15.02
C ARG A 18 -5.22 13.06 14.26
N VAL A 19 -6.14 12.30 14.82
CA VAL A 19 -6.74 11.10 14.20
C VAL A 19 -7.50 11.46 12.91
N ALA A 20 -8.29 12.54 12.94
CA ALA A 20 -9.03 13.02 11.76
C ALA A 20 -8.09 13.41 10.62
N LEU A 21 -6.97 14.10 10.92
CA LEU A 21 -5.94 14.47 9.95
C LEU A 21 -5.27 13.24 9.33
N ILE A 22 -4.89 12.23 10.12
CA ILE A 22 -4.30 10.99 9.58
C ILE A 22 -5.29 10.26 8.67
N LYS A 23 -6.56 10.15 9.06
CA LYS A 23 -7.61 9.53 8.26
C LYS A 23 -7.81 10.25 6.92
N ALA A 24 -7.91 11.57 6.94
CA ALA A 24 -8.07 12.40 5.75
C ALA A 24 -6.82 12.32 4.84
N ALA A 25 -5.63 12.38 5.43
CA ALA A 25 -4.36 12.25 4.73
C ALA A 25 -4.23 10.90 4.03
N THR A 26 -4.58 9.79 4.71
CA THR A 26 -4.61 8.46 4.10
C THR A 26 -5.47 8.43 2.85
N SER A 27 -6.68 8.99 2.89
CA SER A 27 -7.58 9.07 1.74
C SER A 27 -7.00 9.92 0.60
N VAL A 28 -6.44 11.09 0.93
CA VAL A 28 -5.87 12.02 -0.07
C VAL A 28 -4.63 11.42 -0.73
N PHE A 29 -3.72 10.86 0.04
CA PHE A 29 -2.50 10.26 -0.52
C PHE A 29 -2.78 8.97 -1.30
N ALA A 30 -3.80 8.20 -0.93
CA ALA A 30 -4.24 7.04 -1.71
C ALA A 30 -4.84 7.44 -3.08
N GLU A 31 -5.46 8.61 -3.16
CA GLU A 31 -6.10 9.12 -4.38
C GLU A 31 -5.11 9.84 -5.30
N TYR A 32 -4.22 10.67 -4.74
CA TYR A 32 -3.38 11.61 -5.50
C TYR A 32 -1.87 11.36 -5.38
N GLY A 33 -1.44 10.38 -4.61
CA GLY A 33 -0.04 10.19 -4.24
C GLY A 33 0.48 11.26 -3.30
N TYR A 34 1.77 11.16 -2.93
CA TYR A 34 2.41 12.15 -2.06
C TYR A 34 2.46 13.54 -2.74
N ASP A 35 2.95 13.65 -3.98
CA ASP A 35 3.12 14.94 -4.67
C ASP A 35 1.78 15.66 -4.89
N GLY A 36 0.75 14.94 -5.35
CA GLY A 36 -0.58 15.50 -5.61
C GLY A 36 -1.42 15.77 -4.36
N GLY A 37 -1.09 15.14 -3.23
CA GLY A 37 -1.79 15.35 -1.95
C GLY A 37 -1.39 16.67 -1.30
N SER A 38 -2.30 17.65 -1.25
CA SER A 38 -2.03 18.95 -0.61
C SER A 38 -2.54 19.02 0.83
N VAL A 39 -1.80 19.75 1.69
CA VAL A 39 -2.21 20.03 3.09
C VAL A 39 -3.59 20.70 3.12
N ARG A 40 -3.87 21.60 2.16
CA ARG A 40 -5.18 22.26 2.06
C ARG A 40 -6.31 21.24 1.85
N LEU A 41 -6.15 20.29 0.95
CA LEU A 41 -7.16 19.26 0.68
C LEU A 41 -7.35 18.34 1.89
N ILE A 42 -6.25 17.98 2.56
CA ILE A 42 -6.27 17.13 3.77
C ILE A 42 -7.04 17.83 4.88
N THR A 43 -6.72 19.09 5.17
CA THR A 43 -7.36 19.84 6.25
C THR A 43 -8.83 20.15 5.96
N GLN A 44 -9.17 20.39 4.69
CA GLN A 44 -10.56 20.52 4.25
C GLN A 44 -11.37 19.22 4.52
N ARG A 45 -10.82 18.06 4.15
CA ARG A 45 -11.47 16.75 4.43
C ARG A 45 -11.54 16.41 5.92
N ALA A 46 -10.54 16.85 6.69
CA ALA A 46 -10.50 16.64 8.14
C ALA A 46 -11.34 17.64 8.93
N MET A 47 -11.89 18.67 8.29
CA MET A 47 -12.53 19.83 8.93
C MET A 47 -11.61 20.47 9.98
N ALA A 48 -10.33 20.58 9.67
CA ALA A 48 -9.28 21.11 10.56
C ALA A 48 -8.60 22.34 9.96
N ASN A 49 -7.90 23.11 10.82
CA ASN A 49 -7.07 24.23 10.37
C ASN A 49 -5.72 23.73 9.83
N GLN A 50 -5.15 24.41 8.83
CA GLN A 50 -3.83 24.09 8.31
C GLN A 50 -2.72 24.17 9.36
N ALA A 51 -2.82 25.08 10.33
CA ALA A 51 -1.90 25.17 11.44
C ALA A 51 -1.85 23.88 12.28
N ALA A 52 -2.92 23.10 12.31
CA ALA A 52 -2.95 21.83 13.03
C ALA A 52 -2.01 20.79 12.44
N VAL A 53 -1.76 20.80 11.12
CA VAL A 53 -0.78 19.90 10.49
C VAL A 53 0.63 20.21 10.96
N ASN A 54 1.00 21.51 11.00
CA ASN A 54 2.31 21.91 11.51
C ASN A 54 2.45 21.62 13.01
N TYR A 55 1.40 21.87 13.79
CA TYR A 55 1.40 21.62 15.22
C TYR A 55 1.54 20.14 15.59
N HIS A 56 0.78 19.25 14.93
CA HIS A 56 0.76 17.83 15.26
C HIS A 56 1.86 17.01 14.58
N PHE A 57 2.34 17.44 13.41
CA PHE A 57 3.19 16.62 12.55
C PHE A 57 4.46 17.34 12.05
N GLY A 58 4.59 18.63 12.28
CA GLY A 58 5.72 19.42 11.75
C GLY A 58 5.65 19.69 10.23
N GLY A 59 4.48 19.39 9.61
CA GLY A 59 4.26 19.59 8.17
C GLY A 59 3.77 18.37 7.42
N LYS A 60 3.78 18.44 6.08
CA LYS A 60 3.29 17.38 5.19
C LYS A 60 4.09 16.08 5.33
N ASP A 61 5.41 16.17 5.44
CA ASP A 61 6.31 15.01 5.52
C ASP A 61 6.10 14.24 6.82
N GLY A 62 5.97 14.93 7.94
CA GLY A 62 5.67 14.31 9.22
C GLY A 62 4.30 13.65 9.25
N LEU A 63 3.29 14.28 8.67
CA LEU A 63 1.96 13.70 8.51
C LEU A 63 2.00 12.45 7.61
N TYR A 64 2.75 12.52 6.50
CA TYR A 64 2.90 11.38 5.61
C TYR A 64 3.61 10.20 6.27
N ARG A 65 4.67 10.47 7.04
CA ARG A 65 5.36 9.44 7.82
C ARG A 65 4.42 8.72 8.79
N GLU A 66 3.55 9.46 9.47
CA GLU A 66 2.52 8.85 10.34
C GLU A 66 1.53 7.97 9.56
N VAL A 67 1.18 8.37 8.33
CA VAL A 67 0.35 7.54 7.44
C VAL A 67 1.08 6.25 7.05
N LEU A 68 2.38 6.31 6.72
CA LEU A 68 3.18 5.13 6.39
C LEU A 68 3.34 4.18 7.59
N ILE A 69 3.57 4.71 8.80
CA ILE A 69 3.61 3.92 10.04
C ILE A 69 2.26 3.24 10.27
N ALA A 70 1.16 3.96 10.10
CA ALA A 70 -0.18 3.41 10.25
C ALA A 70 -0.49 2.34 9.19
N ALA A 71 0.03 2.52 7.96
CA ALA A 71 -0.09 1.55 6.87
C ALA A 71 0.60 0.23 7.20
N THR A 72 1.87 0.28 7.60
CA THR A 72 2.64 -0.90 7.99
C THR A 72 1.96 -1.66 9.12
N LYS A 73 1.57 -0.95 10.18
CA LYS A 73 0.86 -1.52 11.33
C LYS A 73 -0.45 -2.20 10.94
N ALA A 74 -1.22 -1.59 10.04
CA ALA A 74 -2.47 -2.17 9.57
C ALA A 74 -2.25 -3.42 8.71
N LEU A 75 -1.23 -3.43 7.85
CA LEU A 75 -0.87 -4.59 7.03
C LEU A 75 -0.34 -5.76 7.88
N GLU A 76 0.34 -5.48 8.99
CA GLU A 76 0.78 -6.50 9.94
C GLU A 76 -0.35 -7.07 10.79
N GLN A 77 -1.23 -6.20 11.31
CA GLN A 77 -2.28 -6.60 12.25
C GLN A 77 -3.49 -7.26 11.62
N ASN A 78 -3.82 -6.94 10.36
CA ASN A 78 -5.05 -7.39 9.72
C ASN A 78 -4.89 -8.73 8.95
N SER A 79 -3.83 -9.49 9.19
CA SER A 79 -3.58 -10.75 8.46
C SER A 79 -3.79 -10.59 6.95
N PHE A 80 -3.29 -9.45 6.41
CA PHE A 80 -3.46 -9.09 5.00
C PHE A 80 -3.03 -10.25 4.09
N LEU A 81 -1.90 -10.87 4.41
CA LEU A 81 -1.40 -12.10 3.83
C LEU A 81 -0.39 -12.70 4.80
N CYS A 82 -0.71 -13.88 5.36
CA CYS A 82 0.17 -14.59 6.27
C CYS A 82 1.20 -15.40 5.49
N PRO A 83 2.50 -15.35 5.86
CA PRO A 83 3.50 -16.26 5.29
C PRO A 83 3.08 -17.72 5.36
N GLU A 84 2.47 -18.14 6.48
CA GLU A 84 1.99 -19.49 6.72
C GLU A 84 0.88 -19.91 5.73
N GLU A 85 0.02 -18.96 5.32
CA GLU A 85 -1.00 -19.21 4.31
C GLU A 85 -0.40 -19.43 2.91
N LEU A 86 0.70 -18.74 2.58
CA LEU A 86 1.43 -18.97 1.34
C LEU A 86 2.10 -20.35 1.36
N ASP A 87 2.72 -20.73 2.48
CA ASP A 87 3.45 -21.99 2.60
C ASP A 87 2.55 -23.22 2.58
N ALA A 88 1.35 -23.10 3.12
CA ALA A 88 0.37 -24.19 3.16
C ALA A 88 -0.24 -24.54 1.78
N ARG A 89 0.02 -23.71 0.76
CA ARG A 89 -0.52 -23.88 -0.60
C ARG A 89 0.54 -24.41 -1.57
N SER A 90 0.11 -24.91 -2.71
CA SER A 90 1.02 -25.16 -3.83
C SER A 90 1.67 -23.84 -4.31
N PRO A 91 2.84 -23.88 -4.98
CA PRO A 91 3.49 -22.67 -5.48
C PRO A 91 2.57 -21.80 -6.35
N GLU A 92 1.78 -22.43 -7.23
CA GLU A 92 0.85 -21.74 -8.11
C GLU A 92 -0.31 -21.08 -7.33
N GLU A 93 -0.89 -21.77 -6.35
CA GLU A 93 -1.94 -21.22 -5.49
C GLU A 93 -1.42 -20.07 -4.62
N ALA A 94 -0.19 -20.16 -4.14
CA ALA A 94 0.46 -19.10 -3.38
C ALA A 94 0.67 -17.85 -4.24
N LEU A 95 1.11 -18.01 -5.51
CA LEU A 95 1.25 -16.92 -6.47
C LEU A 95 -0.11 -16.25 -6.74
N ARG A 96 -1.16 -17.03 -7.00
CA ARG A 96 -2.52 -16.50 -7.22
C ARG A 96 -3.04 -15.75 -6.00
N LEU A 97 -2.85 -16.30 -4.81
CA LEU A 97 -3.24 -15.65 -3.56
C LEU A 97 -2.49 -14.32 -3.37
N TYR A 98 -1.18 -14.30 -3.61
CA TYR A 98 -0.37 -13.08 -3.55
C TYR A 98 -0.92 -12.02 -4.51
N LEU A 99 -1.04 -12.34 -5.80
CA LEU A 99 -1.53 -11.41 -6.81
C LEU A 99 -2.94 -10.89 -6.46
N ARG A 100 -3.84 -11.77 -6.06
CA ARG A 100 -5.21 -11.42 -5.69
C ARG A 100 -5.25 -10.42 -4.54
N GLN A 101 -4.47 -10.65 -3.49
CA GLN A 101 -4.44 -9.76 -2.32
C GLN A 101 -3.94 -8.34 -2.68
N PHE A 102 -2.91 -8.26 -3.50
CA PHE A 102 -2.36 -6.96 -3.93
C PHE A 102 -3.20 -6.25 -5.00
N LEU A 103 -4.08 -6.97 -5.70
CA LEU A 103 -5.03 -6.40 -6.67
C LEU A 103 -6.39 -6.04 -6.05
N LEU A 104 -6.69 -6.44 -4.81
CA LEU A 104 -7.95 -6.08 -4.13
C LEU A 104 -8.28 -4.58 -4.14
N PRO A 105 -7.32 -3.63 -4.09
CA PRO A 105 -7.61 -2.22 -4.20
C PRO A 105 -8.33 -1.79 -5.48
N LEU A 106 -8.32 -2.61 -6.52
CA LEU A 106 -9.09 -2.34 -7.75
C LEU A 106 -10.61 -2.37 -7.51
N VAL A 107 -11.06 -3.25 -6.61
CA VAL A 107 -12.49 -3.48 -6.34
C VAL A 107 -12.92 -3.06 -4.93
N LYS A 108 -11.99 -3.03 -3.95
CA LYS A 108 -12.27 -2.63 -2.57
C LYS A 108 -11.81 -1.20 -2.27
N ARG A 109 -12.53 -0.54 -1.36
CA ARG A 109 -12.24 0.81 -0.88
C ARG A 109 -12.05 0.87 0.64
N ASP A 110 -11.66 -0.25 1.25
CA ASP A 110 -11.35 -0.32 2.66
C ASP A 110 -9.99 0.35 3.00
N ARG A 111 -9.68 0.38 4.29
CA ARG A 111 -8.48 1.05 4.79
C ARG A 111 -7.19 0.40 4.29
N VAL A 112 -7.15 -0.92 4.20
CA VAL A 112 -6.00 -1.68 3.70
C VAL A 112 -5.77 -1.37 2.23
N SER A 113 -6.85 -1.34 1.43
CA SER A 113 -6.79 -0.97 0.02
C SER A 113 -6.26 0.46 -0.21
N MET A 114 -6.61 1.42 0.67
CA MET A 114 -6.02 2.77 0.60
C MET A 114 -4.51 2.75 0.85
N TYR A 115 -4.03 1.98 1.81
CA TYR A 115 -2.59 1.85 2.07
C TYR A 115 -1.83 1.22 0.90
N LEU A 116 -2.38 0.17 0.29
CA LEU A 116 -1.78 -0.43 -0.90
C LEU A 116 -1.71 0.53 -2.09
N ARG A 117 -2.71 1.42 -2.25
CA ARG A 117 -2.66 2.50 -3.25
C ARG A 117 -1.54 3.49 -2.98
N ILE A 118 -1.28 3.84 -1.73
CA ILE A 118 -0.15 4.70 -1.36
C ILE A 118 1.16 4.03 -1.77
N PHE A 119 1.36 2.75 -1.45
CA PHE A 119 2.56 2.01 -1.87
C PHE A 119 2.65 1.90 -3.41
N ALA A 120 1.54 1.78 -4.11
CA ALA A 120 1.52 1.76 -5.57
C ALA A 120 1.95 3.09 -6.20
N TRP A 121 1.67 4.23 -5.58
CA TRP A 121 2.20 5.53 -5.99
C TRP A 121 3.71 5.61 -5.79
N GLU A 122 4.18 5.21 -4.62
CA GLU A 122 5.60 5.25 -4.25
C GLU A 122 6.47 4.27 -5.05
N SER A 123 5.89 3.20 -5.61
CA SER A 123 6.63 2.22 -6.42
C SER A 123 7.25 2.77 -7.70
N VAL A 124 6.81 3.94 -8.16
CA VAL A 124 7.30 4.57 -9.41
C VAL A 124 8.15 5.80 -9.15
N ARG A 125 7.72 6.61 -8.19
CA ARG A 125 8.42 7.84 -7.82
C ARG A 125 8.41 7.98 -6.31
N PRO A 126 9.33 7.29 -5.64
CA PRO A 126 9.38 7.29 -4.18
C PRO A 126 9.69 8.71 -3.67
N SER A 127 8.89 9.17 -2.70
CA SER A 127 9.15 10.40 -1.97
C SER A 127 10.34 10.23 -1.03
N GLU A 128 10.98 11.34 -0.64
CA GLU A 128 12.07 11.30 0.34
C GLU A 128 11.59 10.70 1.68
N ALA A 129 10.38 11.04 2.09
CA ALA A 129 9.77 10.48 3.30
C ALA A 129 9.59 8.96 3.22
N PHE A 130 9.21 8.44 2.05
CA PHE A 130 9.07 7.00 1.81
C PHE A 130 10.43 6.31 1.77
N ASN A 131 11.42 6.87 1.08
CA ASN A 131 12.77 6.32 1.05
C ASN A 131 13.37 6.20 2.46
N ALA A 132 13.25 7.25 3.27
CA ALA A 132 13.71 7.21 4.66
C ALA A 132 12.94 6.16 5.49
N PHE A 133 11.65 5.99 5.24
CA PHE A 133 10.81 5.00 5.89
C PHE A 133 11.21 3.56 5.53
N ILE A 134 11.43 3.26 4.23
CA ILE A 134 11.83 1.92 3.75
C ILE A 134 13.19 1.50 4.31
N VAL A 135 14.16 2.42 4.39
CA VAL A 135 15.48 2.13 4.98
C VAL A 135 15.35 1.74 6.45
N ALA A 136 14.47 2.41 7.20
CA ALA A 136 14.26 2.13 8.63
C ALA A 136 13.40 0.88 8.87
N SER A 137 12.48 0.55 7.97
CA SER A 137 11.50 -0.54 8.11
C SER A 137 11.09 -1.07 6.73
N PRO A 138 11.83 -2.04 6.16
CA PRO A 138 11.50 -2.59 4.85
C PRO A 138 10.07 -3.15 4.81
N PRO A 139 9.26 -2.80 3.80
CA PRO A 139 7.89 -3.26 3.70
C PRO A 139 7.80 -4.78 3.56
N ARG A 140 6.92 -5.40 4.33
CA ARG A 140 6.65 -6.84 4.31
C ARG A 140 6.25 -7.38 2.93
N ILE A 141 5.74 -6.52 2.07
CA ILE A 141 5.37 -6.86 0.69
C ILE A 141 6.52 -7.52 -0.10
N PHE A 142 7.75 -7.03 0.06
CA PHE A 142 8.91 -7.62 -0.64
C PHE A 142 9.26 -8.99 -0.09
N HIS A 143 9.17 -9.20 1.22
CA HIS A 143 9.39 -10.52 1.83
C HIS A 143 8.35 -11.56 1.39
N LEU A 144 7.09 -11.14 1.23
CA LEU A 144 6.04 -12.02 0.72
C LEU A 144 6.27 -12.38 -0.75
N ALA A 145 6.68 -11.40 -1.58
CA ALA A 145 7.04 -11.65 -2.98
C ALA A 145 8.24 -12.59 -3.10
N GLU A 146 9.30 -12.37 -2.32
CA GLU A 146 10.49 -13.21 -2.29
C GLU A 146 10.15 -14.65 -1.90
N ARG A 147 9.28 -14.82 -0.90
CA ARG A 147 8.82 -16.14 -0.44
C ARG A 147 8.08 -16.90 -1.55
N VAL A 148 7.25 -16.21 -2.33
CA VAL A 148 6.58 -16.81 -3.50
C VAL A 148 7.59 -17.16 -4.58
N VAL A 149 8.46 -16.23 -4.94
CA VAL A 149 9.45 -16.39 -6.02
C VAL A 149 10.41 -17.56 -5.75
N LYS A 150 10.92 -17.69 -4.54
CA LYS A 150 11.84 -18.78 -4.15
C LYS A 150 11.26 -20.18 -4.34
N ARG A 151 9.94 -20.32 -4.46
CA ARG A 151 9.29 -21.62 -4.71
C ARG A 151 9.30 -22.04 -6.18
N PHE A 152 9.69 -21.13 -7.08
CA PHE A 152 9.78 -21.37 -8.52
C PHE A 152 11.23 -21.41 -9.02
N LEU A 153 12.16 -20.87 -8.25
CA LEU A 153 13.58 -20.83 -8.61
C LEU A 153 14.34 -22.03 -8.00
N PRO A 154 15.42 -22.47 -8.64
CA PRO A 154 16.34 -23.45 -8.03
C PRO A 154 16.86 -22.96 -6.67
N GLU A 155 17.18 -23.89 -5.76
CA GLU A 155 17.69 -23.56 -4.42
C GLU A 155 19.01 -22.77 -4.49
N GLU A 156 19.84 -23.06 -5.50
CA GLU A 156 21.13 -22.41 -5.74
C GLU A 156 20.99 -21.15 -6.64
N ALA A 157 19.78 -20.65 -6.86
CA ALA A 157 19.61 -19.46 -7.70
C ALA A 157 20.42 -18.28 -7.16
N PRO A 158 21.16 -17.53 -7.99
CA PRO A 158 21.92 -16.36 -7.56
C PRO A 158 21.03 -15.36 -6.83
N ALA A 159 21.54 -14.75 -5.76
CA ALA A 159 20.79 -13.74 -4.98
C ALA A 159 20.27 -12.58 -5.84
N GLU A 160 21.02 -12.20 -6.88
CA GLU A 160 20.61 -11.18 -7.85
C GLU A 160 19.37 -11.61 -8.64
N THR A 161 19.31 -12.87 -9.09
CA THR A 161 18.15 -13.45 -9.79
C THR A 161 16.91 -13.46 -8.89
N VAL A 162 17.08 -13.87 -7.63
CA VAL A 162 15.99 -13.82 -6.64
C VAL A 162 15.50 -12.38 -6.45
N THR A 163 16.42 -11.42 -6.34
CA THR A 163 16.09 -10.01 -6.18
C THR A 163 15.31 -9.47 -7.38
N PHE A 164 15.76 -9.73 -8.61
CA PHE A 164 15.07 -9.29 -9.82
C PHE A 164 13.68 -9.89 -9.94
N ALA A 165 13.53 -11.18 -9.72
CA ALA A 165 12.23 -11.85 -9.76
C ALA A 165 11.29 -11.34 -8.66
N THR A 166 11.80 -11.06 -7.47
CA THR A 166 11.05 -10.46 -6.36
C THR A 166 10.53 -9.08 -6.70
N LEU A 167 11.40 -8.19 -7.19
CA LEU A 167 11.02 -6.84 -7.60
C LEU A 167 10.04 -6.87 -8.76
N TRP A 168 10.27 -7.72 -9.74
CA TRP A 168 9.37 -7.90 -10.88
C TRP A 168 7.96 -8.34 -10.44
N LEU A 169 7.86 -9.37 -9.58
CA LEU A 169 6.57 -9.84 -9.07
C LEU A 169 5.86 -8.77 -8.22
N ALA A 170 6.59 -8.09 -7.33
CA ALA A 170 6.03 -7.09 -6.45
C ALA A 170 5.44 -5.88 -7.21
N HIS A 171 6.02 -5.50 -8.35
CA HIS A 171 5.60 -4.32 -9.10
C HIS A 171 4.41 -4.57 -10.05
N GLN A 172 4.15 -5.81 -10.47
CA GLN A 172 3.06 -6.11 -11.41
C GLN A 172 1.67 -5.64 -10.91
N PRO A 173 1.20 -6.04 -9.71
CA PRO A 173 -0.09 -5.59 -9.23
C PRO A 173 -0.12 -4.07 -8.96
N MET A 174 1.02 -3.48 -8.58
CA MET A 174 1.10 -2.04 -8.26
C MET A 174 0.80 -1.16 -9.46
N PHE A 175 1.23 -1.56 -10.67
CA PHE A 175 0.90 -0.86 -11.90
C PHE A 175 -0.61 -0.72 -12.09
N PHE A 176 -1.36 -1.82 -11.99
CA PHE A 176 -2.82 -1.80 -12.16
C PHE A 176 -3.53 -1.00 -11.07
N VAL A 177 -3.09 -1.13 -9.83
CA VAL A 177 -3.68 -0.41 -8.67
C VAL A 177 -3.49 1.09 -8.80
N ARG A 178 -2.30 1.55 -9.21
CA ARG A 178 -2.00 2.97 -9.40
C ARG A 178 -2.77 3.57 -10.59
N ASP A 179 -2.73 2.89 -11.73
CA ASP A 179 -3.25 3.44 -12.99
C ASP A 179 -4.70 3.05 -13.27
N ALA A 180 -5.43 2.46 -12.31
CA ALA A 180 -6.77 1.94 -12.49
C ALA A 180 -7.73 2.91 -13.21
N GLU A 181 -7.73 4.18 -12.81
CA GLU A 181 -8.61 5.19 -13.42
C GLU A 181 -8.24 5.48 -14.87
N ARG A 182 -6.95 5.55 -15.19
CA ARG A 182 -6.45 5.73 -16.56
C ARG A 182 -6.77 4.52 -17.41
N LEU A 183 -6.56 3.31 -16.88
CA LEU A 183 -6.83 2.06 -17.57
C LEU A 183 -8.34 1.82 -17.81
N ALA A 184 -9.21 2.38 -16.98
CA ALA A 184 -10.66 2.31 -17.17
C ALA A 184 -11.17 3.20 -18.32
N ARG A 185 -10.35 4.13 -18.83
CA ARG A 185 -10.69 5.03 -19.93
C ARG A 185 -10.13 4.55 -21.27
N ALA A 186 -10.63 5.10 -22.40
CA ALA A 186 -10.03 4.85 -23.70
C ALA A 186 -8.53 5.22 -23.71
N PRO A 187 -7.66 4.49 -24.45
CA PRO A 187 -8.00 3.40 -25.39
C PRO A 187 -8.14 2.01 -24.71
N PHE A 188 -7.83 1.86 -23.42
CA PHE A 188 -7.77 0.56 -22.74
C PHE A 188 -9.17 0.06 -22.35
N ALA A 189 -10.03 0.92 -21.79
CA ALA A 189 -11.41 0.65 -21.38
C ALA A 189 -11.56 -0.62 -20.49
N LEU A 190 -10.60 -0.88 -19.60
CA LEU A 190 -10.63 -2.02 -18.69
C LEU A 190 -11.71 -1.83 -17.62
N LYS A 191 -12.38 -2.94 -17.28
CA LYS A 191 -13.32 -2.97 -16.16
C LYS A 191 -12.62 -3.53 -14.93
N PHE A 192 -12.94 -2.96 -13.77
CA PHE A 192 -12.43 -3.40 -12.47
C PHE A 192 -13.61 -3.73 -11.54
N ASP A 193 -14.18 -4.92 -11.77
CA ASP A 193 -15.18 -5.58 -10.94
C ASP A 193 -14.62 -6.94 -10.44
N GLU A 194 -15.34 -7.65 -9.59
CA GLU A 194 -14.88 -8.95 -9.03
C GLU A 194 -14.54 -9.96 -10.14
N SER A 195 -15.33 -10.02 -11.22
CA SER A 195 -15.09 -10.98 -12.31
C SER A 195 -13.84 -10.62 -13.12
N SER A 196 -13.58 -9.35 -13.34
CA SER A 196 -12.38 -8.87 -14.03
C SER A 196 -11.14 -8.97 -13.15
N LEU A 197 -11.28 -8.86 -11.83
CA LEU A 197 -10.20 -9.10 -10.88
C LEU A 197 -9.70 -10.55 -11.01
N GLU A 198 -10.57 -11.55 -10.98
CA GLU A 198 -10.16 -12.95 -11.09
C GLU A 198 -9.50 -13.25 -12.45
N ARG A 199 -10.04 -12.71 -13.56
CA ARG A 199 -9.39 -12.83 -14.88
C ARG A 199 -8.01 -12.17 -14.91
N LEU A 200 -7.82 -11.03 -14.26
CA LEU A 200 -6.54 -10.36 -14.18
C LEU A 200 -5.54 -11.18 -13.36
N VAL A 201 -5.97 -11.72 -12.22
CA VAL A 201 -5.16 -12.63 -11.39
C VAL A 201 -4.71 -13.84 -12.21
N ASP A 202 -5.63 -14.50 -12.93
CA ASP A 202 -5.32 -15.66 -13.76
C ASP A 202 -4.34 -15.32 -14.88
N THR A 203 -4.53 -14.18 -15.52
CA THR A 203 -3.64 -13.73 -16.60
C THR A 203 -2.23 -13.44 -16.08
N LEU A 204 -2.11 -12.67 -15.00
CA LEU A 204 -0.81 -12.35 -14.40
C LEU A 204 -0.12 -13.59 -13.83
N ALA A 205 -0.87 -14.50 -13.21
CA ALA A 205 -0.33 -15.78 -12.74
C ALA A 205 0.21 -16.61 -13.92
N SER A 206 -0.56 -16.72 -15.01
CA SER A 206 -0.12 -17.44 -16.21
C SER A 206 1.16 -16.86 -16.82
N PHE A 207 1.28 -15.52 -16.91
CA PHE A 207 2.49 -14.86 -17.39
C PHE A 207 3.67 -15.10 -16.45
N SER A 208 3.44 -15.00 -15.14
CA SER A 208 4.46 -15.25 -14.12
C SER A 208 4.97 -16.67 -14.14
N LEU A 209 4.07 -17.66 -14.26
CA LEU A 209 4.46 -19.09 -14.34
C LEU A 209 5.31 -19.40 -15.57
N ARG A 210 4.99 -18.80 -16.71
CA ARG A 210 5.79 -18.98 -17.94
C ARG A 210 7.16 -18.30 -17.86
N GLY A 211 7.25 -17.18 -17.15
CA GLY A 211 8.50 -16.46 -16.96
C GLY A 211 9.38 -17.02 -15.84
N LEU A 212 8.79 -17.48 -14.73
CA LEU A 212 9.50 -18.03 -13.58
C LEU A 212 9.82 -19.53 -13.72
N GLY A 213 9.00 -20.27 -14.46
CA GLY A 213 9.12 -21.72 -14.61
C GLY A 213 9.97 -22.19 -15.81
N ASN A 214 10.51 -21.26 -16.61
CA ASN A 214 11.46 -21.52 -17.71
C ASN A 214 12.64 -20.56 -17.58
N PRO A 215 13.61 -20.85 -16.72
CA PRO A 215 14.86 -20.10 -16.65
C PRO A 215 15.73 -20.31 -17.89
#